data_7f7df04f56f1b228a228324169229b4c
#
_entry.id   7f7df04f56f1b228a228324169229b4c
#
_cell.length_a   1.000
_cell.length_b   1.000
_cell.length_c   1.000
_cell.angle_alpha   90.00
_cell.angle_beta   90.00
_cell.angle_gamma   90.00
#
_symmetry.space_group_name_H-M   'P 1'
#
loop_
_entity.id
_entity.type
_entity.pdbx_description
1 polymer ?
#
loop_
_entity_poly.entity_id
_entity_poly.type
_entity_poly.pdbx_seq_one_letter_code
_entity_poly.pdbx_strand_id
1 'polypeptide(L)'
;YPEADGRVQAMAAGLWGPEKGKHVNRYGKGMVFDGCSMEEVFEAIGLVPDFGHDASLPLLFGHRTTDGAEIYFVSNQSEEPIGFTASFRVVDRRPEWWQPVTGAVRDLPAWRAEGAVTEIPMRLEPLESGFVVFRKPAAESAGEFTADANFRRPEPIAAVDGAWQVRFEAPDGIGNFTLATDTLG
;
A
#
# COMPACT_ATOMS: atom_id res chain seq x y z
N TYR A 1 1.28 43.85 31.40
CA TYR A 1 -0.11 43.79 30.93
C TYR A 1 -0.95 43.16 32.03
N PRO A 2 -1.66 43.95 32.85
CA PRO A 2 -2.30 43.47 34.09
C PRO A 2 -3.38 42.40 33.91
N GLU A 3 -3.92 42.19 32.72
CA GLU A 3 -5.02 41.23 32.45
C GLU A 3 -4.63 40.10 31.52
N ALA A 4 -3.33 39.98 31.15
CA ALA A 4 -2.89 39.03 30.18
C ALA A 4 -3.10 37.55 30.66
N ASP A 5 -2.83 37.29 31.92
CA ASP A 5 -2.95 35.93 32.49
C ASP A 5 -4.38 35.47 32.54
N GLY A 6 -5.33 36.36 32.92
CA GLY A 6 -6.78 36.05 32.91
C GLY A 6 -7.31 35.78 31.49
N ARG A 7 -6.82 36.51 30.49
CA ARG A 7 -7.20 36.30 29.09
C ARG A 7 -6.64 34.98 28.56
N VAL A 8 -5.39 34.67 28.87
CA VAL A 8 -4.76 33.37 28.46
C VAL A 8 -5.49 32.20 29.11
N GLN A 9 -5.81 32.30 30.41
CA GLN A 9 -6.58 31.28 31.11
C GLN A 9 -7.97 31.06 30.50
N ALA A 10 -8.68 32.16 30.18
CA ALA A 10 -9.98 32.06 29.54
C ALA A 10 -9.90 31.43 28.14
N MET A 11 -8.90 31.78 27.33
CA MET A 11 -8.66 31.15 26.04
C MET A 11 -8.32 29.67 26.19
N ALA A 12 -7.44 29.31 27.11
CA ALA A 12 -7.06 27.91 27.38
C ALA A 12 -8.30 27.13 27.84
N ALA A 13 -9.10 27.65 28.76
CA ALA A 13 -10.32 26.98 29.20
C ALA A 13 -11.32 26.78 28.07
N GLY A 14 -11.44 27.73 27.14
CA GLY A 14 -12.28 27.60 25.97
C GLY A 14 -11.79 26.54 24.98
N LEU A 15 -10.47 26.48 24.77
CA LEU A 15 -9.84 25.51 23.84
C LEU A 15 -9.87 24.08 24.41
N TRP A 16 -9.46 23.90 25.63
CA TRP A 16 -9.33 22.60 26.27
C TRP A 16 -10.64 22.07 26.86
N GLY A 17 -11.60 22.96 27.13
CA GLY A 17 -12.85 22.60 27.79
C GLY A 17 -12.69 22.43 29.31
N PRO A 18 -13.80 22.14 30.01
CA PRO A 18 -13.83 22.00 31.48
C PRO A 18 -13.37 20.63 31.98
N GLU A 19 -13.36 19.61 31.09
CA GLU A 19 -13.03 18.25 31.46
C GLU A 19 -11.52 18.03 31.51
N LYS A 20 -11.08 17.09 32.35
CA LYS A 20 -9.69 16.65 32.43
C LYS A 20 -9.58 15.20 32.01
N GLY A 21 -8.51 14.88 31.30
CA GLY A 21 -8.25 13.55 30.81
C GLY A 21 -8.80 13.34 29.40
N LYS A 22 -9.04 12.11 29.02
CA LYS A 22 -9.46 11.75 27.68
C LYS A 22 -10.82 12.33 27.29
N HIS A 23 -10.82 13.33 26.44
CA HIS A 23 -12.02 13.98 25.93
C HIS A 23 -11.80 14.72 24.61
N VAL A 24 -12.92 15.10 23.98
CA VAL A 24 -12.94 15.90 22.76
C VAL A 24 -13.69 17.20 23.04
N ASN A 25 -13.04 18.34 22.88
CA ASN A 25 -13.66 19.65 22.98
C ASN A 25 -13.84 20.28 21.60
N ARG A 26 -15.04 20.76 21.31
CA ARG A 26 -15.32 21.52 20.08
C ARG A 26 -15.18 23.01 20.33
N TYR A 27 -14.31 23.66 19.56
CA TYR A 27 -14.08 25.08 19.66
C TYR A 27 -14.14 25.74 18.27
N GLY A 28 -15.14 26.55 18.03
CA GLY A 28 -15.40 27.13 16.72
C GLY A 28 -15.66 26.02 15.67
N LYS A 29 -14.88 26.01 14.60
CA LYS A 29 -14.94 24.97 13.55
C LYS A 29 -14.00 23.80 13.80
N GLY A 30 -13.17 23.88 14.84
CA GLY A 30 -12.15 22.88 15.15
C GLY A 30 -12.53 21.97 16.31
N MET A 31 -11.68 20.99 16.54
CA MET A 31 -11.76 20.08 17.67
C MET A 31 -10.39 19.98 18.34
N VAL A 32 -10.39 19.89 19.66
CA VAL A 32 -9.22 19.62 20.49
C VAL A 32 -9.42 18.25 21.11
N PHE A 33 -8.46 17.38 20.92
CA PHE A 33 -8.44 16.02 21.47
C PHE A 33 -7.40 16.00 22.60
N ASP A 34 -7.81 15.61 23.80
CA ASP A 34 -6.91 15.44 24.94
C ASP A 34 -6.91 13.98 25.41
N GLY A 35 -5.71 13.41 25.59
CA GLY A 35 -5.53 12.03 26.02
C GLY A 35 -6.03 10.95 25.05
N CYS A 36 -6.36 11.31 23.81
CA CYS A 36 -6.79 10.39 22.76
C CYS A 36 -5.59 9.84 21.98
N SER A 37 -5.66 8.58 21.55
CA SER A 37 -4.70 8.05 20.57
C SER A 37 -4.95 8.64 19.18
N MET A 38 -3.96 8.52 18.27
CA MET A 38 -4.14 9.01 16.90
C MET A 38 -5.26 8.25 16.17
N GLU A 39 -5.39 6.95 16.42
CA GLU A 39 -6.45 6.12 15.86
C GLU A 39 -7.83 6.62 16.27
N GLU A 40 -8.02 6.96 17.54
CA GLU A 40 -9.26 7.51 18.07
C GLU A 40 -9.57 8.90 17.48
N VAL A 41 -8.55 9.71 17.25
CA VAL A 41 -8.70 11.00 16.57
C VAL A 41 -9.14 10.78 15.13
N PHE A 42 -8.50 9.87 14.39
CA PHE A 42 -8.85 9.59 13.00
C PHE A 42 -10.27 9.02 12.86
N GLU A 43 -10.66 8.13 13.75
CA GLU A 43 -12.03 7.60 13.81
C GLU A 43 -13.05 8.71 14.09
N ALA A 44 -12.78 9.55 15.09
CA ALA A 44 -13.68 10.65 15.48
C ALA A 44 -13.88 11.71 14.39
N ILE A 45 -12.87 11.95 13.54
CA ILE A 45 -12.98 12.86 12.40
C ILE A 45 -13.42 12.16 11.11
N GLY A 46 -13.64 10.84 11.14
CA GLY A 46 -14.06 10.07 9.98
C GLY A 46 -12.98 9.98 8.90
N LEU A 47 -11.69 10.00 9.29
CA LEU A 47 -10.59 9.88 8.33
C LEU A 47 -10.46 8.45 7.83
N VAL A 48 -10.72 8.27 6.55
CA VAL A 48 -10.47 6.98 5.88
C VAL A 48 -8.96 6.84 5.64
N PRO A 49 -8.35 5.71 6.05
CA PRO A 49 -6.94 5.44 5.75
C PRO A 49 -6.64 5.54 4.25
N ASP A 50 -5.50 6.08 3.91
CA ASP A 50 -5.06 6.24 2.53
C ASP A 50 -4.84 4.89 1.82
N PHE A 51 -4.32 3.93 2.58
CA PHE A 51 -4.11 2.55 2.19
C PHE A 51 -4.40 1.63 3.37
N GLY A 52 -5.07 0.52 3.10
CA GLY A 52 -5.33 -0.55 4.07
C GLY A 52 -5.13 -1.93 3.45
N HIS A 53 -4.97 -2.94 4.29
CA HIS A 53 -4.85 -4.32 3.84
C HIS A 53 -5.18 -5.30 4.97
N ASP A 54 -5.58 -6.51 4.61
CA ASP A 54 -5.80 -7.64 5.51
C ASP A 54 -4.61 -8.63 5.57
N ALA A 55 -3.47 -8.24 4.99
CA ALA A 55 -2.27 -9.06 4.95
C ALA A 55 -1.72 -9.36 6.35
N SER A 56 -1.29 -10.62 6.57
CA SER A 56 -0.61 -11.07 7.79
C SER A 56 0.91 -10.81 7.78
N LEU A 57 1.49 -10.56 6.60
CA LEU A 57 2.91 -10.30 6.41
C LEU A 57 3.17 -8.80 6.20
N PRO A 58 4.40 -8.34 6.44
CA PRO A 58 4.73 -6.92 6.32
C PRO A 58 4.68 -6.44 4.88
N LEU A 59 3.88 -5.40 4.65
CA LEU A 59 3.81 -4.64 3.41
C LEU A 59 4.33 -3.23 3.64
N LEU A 60 5.04 -2.69 2.65
CA LEU A 60 5.31 -1.26 2.58
C LEU A 60 4.51 -0.64 1.45
N PHE A 61 4.09 0.60 1.66
CA PHE A 61 3.42 1.36 0.62
C PHE A 61 3.92 2.81 0.58
N GLY A 62 3.73 3.44 -0.55
CA GLY A 62 3.91 4.88 -0.73
C GLY A 62 2.87 5.41 -1.70
N HIS A 63 2.36 6.62 -1.47
CA HIS A 63 1.35 7.24 -2.30
C HIS A 63 1.85 8.56 -2.89
N ARG A 64 1.47 8.82 -4.13
CA ARG A 64 1.69 10.08 -4.84
C ARG A 64 0.46 10.44 -5.67
N THR A 65 0.02 11.67 -5.55
CA THR A 65 -1.03 12.26 -6.38
C THR A 65 -0.40 13.13 -7.46
N THR A 66 -0.91 13.02 -8.68
CA THR A 66 -0.60 13.90 -9.80
C THR A 66 -1.88 14.50 -10.36
N ASP A 67 -1.80 15.44 -11.31
CA ASP A 67 -2.98 16.09 -11.89
C ASP A 67 -3.98 15.12 -12.56
N GLY A 68 -3.55 13.90 -12.87
CA GLY A 68 -4.40 12.93 -13.56
C GLY A 68 -4.43 11.54 -12.93
N ALA A 69 -3.66 11.27 -11.88
CA ALA A 69 -3.54 9.92 -11.34
C ALA A 69 -3.25 9.89 -9.84
N GLU A 70 -3.76 8.84 -9.20
CA GLU A 70 -3.30 8.38 -7.89
C GLU A 70 -2.39 7.16 -8.10
N ILE A 71 -1.20 7.20 -7.52
CA ILE A 71 -0.14 6.22 -7.75
C ILE A 71 0.29 5.65 -6.40
N TYR A 72 0.01 4.38 -6.18
CA TYR A 72 0.41 3.64 -4.98
C TYR A 72 1.52 2.65 -5.32
N PHE A 73 2.65 2.80 -4.68
CA PHE A 73 3.69 1.77 -4.65
C PHE A 73 3.35 0.78 -3.55
N VAL A 74 3.38 -0.51 -3.83
CA VAL A 74 3.12 -1.57 -2.85
C VAL A 74 4.24 -2.61 -2.97
N SER A 75 4.78 -3.03 -1.82
CA SER A 75 5.92 -3.95 -1.78
C SER A 75 5.74 -5.00 -0.70
N ASN A 76 5.89 -6.26 -1.07
CA ASN A 76 6.03 -7.38 -0.15
C ASN A 76 7.45 -7.37 0.43
N GLN A 77 7.57 -7.27 1.76
CA GLN A 77 8.86 -7.26 2.47
C GLN A 77 9.26 -8.64 2.99
N SER A 78 8.53 -9.68 2.59
CA SER A 78 8.74 -11.05 3.02
C SER A 78 9.33 -11.90 1.89
N GLU A 79 10.07 -12.93 2.26
CA GLU A 79 10.54 -13.99 1.35
C GLU A 79 9.44 -15.01 1.01
N GLU A 80 8.21 -14.80 1.50
CA GLU A 80 7.05 -15.62 1.22
C GLU A 80 6.06 -14.90 0.29
N PRO A 81 5.38 -15.62 -0.62
CA PRO A 81 4.31 -15.03 -1.41
C PRO A 81 3.12 -14.68 -0.52
N ILE A 82 2.48 -13.56 -0.79
CA ILE A 82 1.35 -13.08 -0.01
C ILE A 82 0.14 -12.79 -0.88
N GLY A 83 -1.03 -13.31 -0.47
CA GLY A 83 -2.33 -12.94 -1.00
C GLY A 83 -3.11 -12.11 0.03
N PHE A 84 -3.72 -11.02 -0.39
CA PHE A 84 -4.43 -10.10 0.49
C PHE A 84 -5.42 -9.25 -0.28
N THR A 85 -6.35 -8.61 0.44
CA THR A 85 -7.18 -7.55 -0.09
C THR A 85 -6.57 -6.21 0.30
N ALA A 86 -6.27 -5.39 -0.68
CA ALA A 86 -5.83 -4.01 -0.48
C ALA A 86 -7.02 -3.05 -0.63
N SER A 87 -7.09 -2.03 0.20
CA SER A 87 -8.03 -0.92 0.09
C SER A 87 -7.27 0.39 -0.17
N PHE A 88 -7.70 1.12 -1.19
CA PHE A 88 -7.10 2.37 -1.63
C PHE A 88 -8.14 3.48 -1.52
N ARG A 89 -7.81 4.61 -0.93
CA ARG A 89 -8.72 5.77 -0.81
C ARG A 89 -8.85 6.50 -2.16
N VAL A 90 -9.38 5.78 -3.13
CA VAL A 90 -9.68 6.26 -4.48
C VAL A 90 -11.07 5.78 -4.85
N VAL A 91 -11.85 6.67 -5.46
CA VAL A 91 -13.17 6.36 -6.04
C VAL A 91 -13.23 6.85 -7.47
N ASP A 92 -14.21 6.38 -8.22
CA ASP A 92 -14.47 6.80 -9.61
C ASP A 92 -13.34 6.55 -10.62
N ARG A 93 -12.37 5.71 -10.26
CA ARG A 93 -11.27 5.32 -11.14
C ARG A 93 -11.02 3.82 -11.05
N ARG A 94 -10.66 3.20 -12.19
CA ARG A 94 -10.28 1.79 -12.25
C ARG A 94 -8.78 1.62 -12.05
N PRO A 95 -8.36 0.51 -11.39
CA PRO A 95 -6.96 0.23 -11.12
C PRO A 95 -6.23 -0.37 -12.32
N GLU A 96 -4.96 0.01 -12.45
CA GLU A 96 -3.97 -0.62 -13.31
C GLU A 96 -2.82 -1.15 -12.46
N TRP A 97 -2.19 -2.24 -12.87
CA TRP A 97 -0.92 -2.72 -12.33
C TRP A 97 0.23 -2.33 -13.25
N TRP A 98 1.22 -1.66 -12.71
CA TRP A 98 2.44 -1.29 -13.41
C TRP A 98 3.61 -2.03 -12.79
N GLN A 99 4.25 -2.92 -13.58
CA GLN A 99 5.38 -3.72 -13.13
C GLN A 99 6.69 -2.97 -13.43
N PRO A 100 7.44 -2.52 -12.41
CA PRO A 100 8.61 -1.67 -12.61
C PRO A 100 9.79 -2.38 -13.28
N VAL A 101 9.93 -3.69 -13.10
CA VAL A 101 11.05 -4.46 -13.65
C VAL A 101 10.91 -4.64 -15.16
N THR A 102 9.71 -4.88 -15.65
CA THR A 102 9.45 -5.16 -17.07
C THR A 102 8.89 -3.97 -17.83
N GLY A 103 8.40 -2.96 -17.13
CA GLY A 103 7.66 -1.84 -17.69
C GLY A 103 6.25 -2.21 -18.18
N ALA A 104 5.78 -3.43 -17.88
CA ALA A 104 4.45 -3.87 -18.28
C ALA A 104 3.34 -3.10 -17.55
N VAL A 105 2.32 -2.70 -18.29
CA VAL A 105 1.13 -2.03 -17.78
C VAL A 105 -0.09 -2.83 -18.17
N ARG A 106 -0.96 -3.13 -17.20
CA ARG A 106 -2.22 -3.87 -17.46
C ARG A 106 -3.33 -3.41 -16.54
N ASP A 107 -4.56 -3.52 -16.96
CA ASP A 107 -5.72 -3.31 -16.09
C ASP A 107 -5.82 -4.44 -15.06
N LEU A 108 -6.33 -4.12 -13.88
CA LEU A 108 -6.75 -5.10 -12.87
C LEU A 108 -8.27 -5.30 -13.01
N PRO A 109 -8.72 -6.45 -13.53
CA PRO A 109 -10.15 -6.66 -13.80
C PRO A 109 -10.99 -6.87 -12.55
N ALA A 110 -10.41 -7.39 -11.47
CA ALA A 110 -11.12 -7.69 -10.23
C ALA A 110 -10.89 -6.57 -9.20
N TRP A 111 -11.93 -5.78 -8.96
CA TRP A 111 -11.95 -4.73 -7.94
C TRP A 111 -13.40 -4.39 -7.60
N ARG A 112 -13.62 -3.73 -6.48
CA ARG A 112 -14.93 -3.19 -6.11
C ARG A 112 -14.80 -1.85 -5.40
N ALA A 113 -15.79 -0.98 -5.57
CA ALA A 113 -15.91 0.23 -4.77
C ALA A 113 -16.66 -0.08 -3.47
N GLU A 114 -16.10 0.32 -2.34
CA GLU A 114 -16.70 0.15 -1.02
C GLU A 114 -16.61 1.48 -0.26
N GLY A 115 -17.72 2.21 -0.23
CA GLY A 115 -17.76 3.55 0.39
C GLY A 115 -16.77 4.53 -0.25
N ALA A 116 -15.74 4.92 0.51
CA ALA A 116 -14.73 5.89 0.07
C ALA A 116 -13.43 5.23 -0.45
N VAL A 117 -13.42 3.90 -0.61
CA VAL A 117 -12.24 3.17 -1.05
C VAL A 117 -12.53 2.28 -2.27
N THR A 118 -11.50 1.93 -2.99
CA THR A 118 -11.49 0.84 -3.97
C THR A 118 -10.72 -0.33 -3.37
N GLU A 119 -11.38 -1.48 -3.27
CA GLU A 119 -10.77 -2.73 -2.83
C GLU A 119 -10.32 -3.57 -4.02
N ILE A 120 -9.14 -4.17 -3.88
CA ILE A 120 -8.49 -4.97 -4.91
C ILE A 120 -7.92 -6.23 -4.26
N PRO A 121 -8.32 -7.43 -4.70
CA PRO A 121 -7.66 -8.67 -4.31
C PRO A 121 -6.30 -8.76 -5.01
N MET A 122 -5.25 -8.82 -4.22
CA MET A 122 -3.85 -8.76 -4.66
C MET A 122 -3.09 -10.04 -4.31
N ARG A 123 -2.05 -10.29 -5.08
CA ARG A 123 -1.00 -11.26 -4.78
C ARG A 123 0.34 -10.66 -5.18
N LEU A 124 1.31 -10.79 -4.31
CA LEU A 124 2.71 -10.45 -4.58
C LEU A 124 3.58 -11.66 -4.29
N GLU A 125 4.52 -11.90 -5.19
CA GLU A 125 5.56 -12.91 -4.98
C GLU A 125 6.56 -12.44 -3.91
N PRO A 126 7.48 -13.32 -3.45
CA PRO A 126 8.50 -12.93 -2.49
C PRO A 126 9.27 -11.68 -2.95
N LEU A 127 9.38 -10.68 -2.07
CA LEU A 127 10.09 -9.42 -2.31
C LEU A 127 9.60 -8.63 -3.55
N GLU A 128 8.45 -9.02 -4.13
CA GLU A 128 7.87 -8.31 -5.27
C GLU A 128 7.33 -6.96 -4.87
N SER A 129 7.48 -6.01 -5.79
CA SER A 129 6.87 -4.69 -5.69
C SER A 129 6.30 -4.22 -7.03
N GLY A 130 5.36 -3.30 -6.96
CA GLY A 130 4.77 -2.68 -8.14
C GLY A 130 3.92 -1.49 -7.82
N PHE A 131 3.31 -0.92 -8.84
CA PHE A 131 2.45 0.24 -8.68
C PHE A 131 1.00 -0.11 -9.01
N VAL A 132 0.09 0.28 -8.13
CA VAL A 132 -1.33 0.36 -8.43
C VAL A 132 -1.65 1.80 -8.83
N VAL A 133 -2.08 1.99 -10.07
CA VAL A 133 -2.29 3.31 -10.65
C VAL A 133 -3.75 3.50 -11.03
N PHE A 134 -4.33 4.59 -10.55
CA PHE A 134 -5.71 4.97 -10.83
C PHE A 134 -5.72 6.25 -11.66
N ARG A 135 -5.83 6.12 -12.99
CA ARG A 135 -5.84 7.26 -13.93
C ARG A 135 -6.98 7.22 -14.93
N LYS A 136 -7.63 6.07 -15.09
CA LYS A 136 -8.74 5.90 -16.00
C LYS A 136 -10.06 6.00 -15.25
N PRO A 137 -11.11 6.58 -15.84
CA PRO A 137 -12.45 6.57 -15.23
C PRO A 137 -12.88 5.15 -14.86
N ALA A 138 -13.66 5.04 -13.79
CA ALA A 138 -14.25 3.78 -13.39
C ALA A 138 -15.11 3.20 -14.52
N ALA A 139 -15.08 1.88 -14.64
CA ALA A 139 -15.94 1.07 -15.47
C ALA A 139 -16.47 -0.07 -14.60
N GLU A 140 -17.39 -0.87 -15.09
CA GLU A 140 -17.77 -2.07 -14.37
C GLU A 140 -16.56 -3.00 -14.19
N SER A 141 -16.42 -3.57 -12.99
CA SER A 141 -15.44 -4.61 -12.72
C SER A 141 -15.81 -5.84 -13.54
N ALA A 142 -14.87 -6.36 -14.31
CA ALA A 142 -15.12 -7.48 -15.23
C ALA A 142 -14.63 -8.82 -14.70
N GLY A 143 -13.91 -8.83 -13.57
CA GLY A 143 -13.31 -10.01 -12.97
C GLY A 143 -14.06 -10.49 -11.72
N GLU A 144 -14.00 -11.79 -11.47
CA GLU A 144 -14.35 -12.33 -10.17
C GLU A 144 -13.44 -11.73 -9.08
N PHE A 145 -14.01 -11.37 -7.93
CA PHE A 145 -13.25 -10.73 -6.84
C PHE A 145 -12.32 -11.73 -6.16
N THR A 146 -11.27 -12.14 -6.89
CA THR A 146 -10.22 -13.05 -6.43
C THR A 146 -8.84 -12.52 -6.83
N ALA A 147 -7.81 -12.89 -6.06
CA ALA A 147 -6.44 -12.52 -6.41
C ALA A 147 -6.00 -13.16 -7.74
N ASP A 148 -6.45 -14.37 -8.05
CA ASP A 148 -6.07 -15.09 -9.26
C ASP A 148 -6.63 -14.44 -10.54
N ALA A 149 -7.74 -13.66 -10.44
CA ALA A 149 -8.24 -12.86 -11.56
C ALA A 149 -7.30 -11.69 -11.91
N ASN A 150 -6.62 -11.12 -10.91
CA ASN A 150 -5.67 -10.03 -11.08
C ASN A 150 -4.23 -10.50 -11.26
N PHE A 151 -3.82 -11.55 -10.55
CA PHE A 151 -2.44 -12.04 -10.47
C PHE A 151 -2.43 -13.55 -10.67
N ARG A 152 -2.06 -13.98 -11.87
CA ARG A 152 -1.99 -15.41 -12.19
C ARG A 152 -0.89 -16.06 -11.36
N ARG A 153 -1.17 -17.22 -10.82
CA ARG A 153 -0.15 -18.03 -10.16
C ARG A 153 0.82 -18.58 -11.21
N PRO A 154 2.14 -18.52 -10.94
CA PRO A 154 3.09 -19.23 -11.77
C PRO A 154 2.81 -20.74 -11.69
N GLU A 155 2.77 -21.39 -12.85
CA GLU A 155 2.71 -22.86 -12.92
C GLU A 155 4.06 -23.36 -13.40
N PRO A 156 4.65 -24.40 -12.74
CA PRO A 156 5.90 -24.98 -13.20
C PRO A 156 5.68 -25.63 -14.57
N ILE A 157 6.46 -25.24 -15.57
CA ILE A 157 6.39 -25.80 -16.92
C ILE A 157 7.16 -27.12 -16.99
N ALA A 158 8.36 -27.17 -16.38
CA ALA A 158 9.21 -28.33 -16.32
C ALA A 158 10.25 -28.18 -15.20
N ALA A 159 10.70 -29.31 -14.66
CA ALA A 159 11.92 -29.37 -13.88
C ALA A 159 13.09 -29.61 -14.84
N VAL A 160 14.19 -28.88 -14.64
CA VAL A 160 15.44 -29.13 -15.37
C VAL A 160 16.41 -29.76 -14.40
N ASP A 161 16.46 -31.07 -14.45
CA ASP A 161 17.32 -31.89 -13.60
C ASP A 161 18.61 -32.24 -14.32
N GLY A 162 19.69 -32.48 -13.57
CA GLY A 162 20.97 -32.95 -14.07
C GLY A 162 22.15 -32.09 -13.66
N ALA A 163 23.33 -32.47 -14.09
CA ALA A 163 24.54 -31.75 -13.83
C ALA A 163 24.61 -30.45 -14.67
N TRP A 164 24.88 -29.36 -14.03
CA TRP A 164 25.05 -28.07 -14.66
C TRP A 164 26.53 -27.74 -14.86
N GLN A 165 26.85 -27.14 -16.01
CA GLN A 165 28.14 -26.51 -16.23
C GLN A 165 27.92 -25.01 -16.36
N VAL A 166 28.27 -24.26 -15.31
CA VAL A 166 28.17 -22.81 -15.29
C VAL A 166 29.52 -22.23 -15.68
N ARG A 167 29.58 -21.54 -16.81
CA ARG A 167 30.77 -20.86 -17.29
C ARG A 167 30.68 -19.38 -16.96
N PHE A 168 31.69 -18.90 -16.26
CA PHE A 168 31.86 -17.47 -15.94
C PHE A 168 32.86 -16.86 -16.94
N GLU A 169 32.45 -15.82 -17.63
CA GLU A 169 33.30 -15.06 -18.54
C GLU A 169 33.45 -13.63 -17.99
N ALA A 170 34.66 -13.25 -17.63
CA ALA A 170 34.94 -11.90 -17.19
C ALA A 170 35.15 -10.97 -18.39
N PRO A 171 34.49 -9.79 -18.44
CA PRO A 171 34.63 -8.84 -19.56
C PRO A 171 36.04 -8.32 -19.78
N ASP A 172 36.88 -8.35 -18.75
CA ASP A 172 38.26 -7.86 -18.70
C ASP A 172 39.33 -8.95 -18.86
N GLY A 173 38.89 -10.19 -19.11
CA GLY A 173 39.81 -11.32 -19.35
C GLY A 173 40.50 -11.87 -18.13
N ILE A 174 40.14 -11.47 -16.93
CA ILE A 174 40.68 -12.04 -15.70
C ILE A 174 39.92 -13.33 -15.37
N GLY A 175 40.38 -14.44 -15.98
CA GLY A 175 40.02 -15.77 -15.54
C GLY A 175 38.61 -16.25 -15.87
N ASN A 176 38.42 -16.77 -17.08
CA ASN A 176 37.25 -17.62 -17.33
C ASN A 176 37.37 -18.89 -16.52
N PHE A 177 36.30 -19.28 -15.80
CA PHE A 177 36.25 -20.56 -15.11
C PHE A 177 34.89 -21.25 -15.32
N THR A 178 34.90 -22.55 -15.22
CA THR A 178 33.67 -23.35 -15.30
C THR A 178 33.48 -24.08 -13.99
N LEU A 179 32.28 -23.99 -13.44
CA LEU A 179 31.84 -24.71 -12.25
C LEU A 179 30.86 -25.79 -12.68
N ALA A 180 31.12 -27.03 -12.22
CA ALA A 180 30.13 -28.12 -12.31
C ALA A 180 29.37 -28.17 -10.99
N THR A 181 28.02 -28.18 -11.07
CA THR A 181 27.15 -28.29 -9.89
C THR A 181 25.91 -29.09 -10.24
N ASP A 182 25.39 -29.83 -9.27
CA ASP A 182 24.14 -30.60 -9.43
C ASP A 182 22.90 -29.74 -9.11
N THR A 183 23.06 -28.54 -8.55
CA THR A 183 21.99 -27.61 -8.22
C THR A 183 22.40 -26.18 -8.57
N LEU A 184 21.43 -25.40 -9.10
CA LEU A 184 21.51 -23.95 -9.18
C LEU A 184 20.69 -23.41 -7.99
N GLY A 185 21.37 -22.99 -6.93
CA GLY A 185 20.76 -22.39 -5.75
C GLY A 185 20.91 -20.88 -5.73
#